data_179cc65ba37fd7e0ee73d5a53fedb38e
#
_entry.id   179cc65ba37fd7e0ee73d5a53fedb38e
#
_cell.length_a   1.000
_cell.length_b   1.000
_cell.length_c   1.000
_cell.angle_alpha   90.00
_cell.angle_beta   90.00
_cell.angle_gamma   90.00
#
_symmetry.space_group_name_H-M   'P 1'
#
loop_
_entity.id
_entity.type
_entity.pdbx_description
1 polymer ?
#
loop_
_entity_poly.entity_id
_entity_poly.type
_entity_poly.pdbx_seq_one_letter_code
_entity_poly.pdbx_strand_id
1 'polypeptide(L)'
;LSKYWKIPPDGCAAFVVCMEDVLDVYHAPYDPQFPLVCMDESNKQLVGEVHAPLPLAPGCGQIIDHEYVRNGVADIFLEVEPLRGRRHVEITEQRTRKDWAMFVKGMLDERYPQAIKVRLVMDNLNTHSAASLYEAFEP
;
A
#
# COMPACT_ATOMS: atom_id res chain seq x y z
N LEU A 1 19.83 -4.30 11.25
CA LEU A 1 18.94 -5.34 10.74
C LEU A 1 19.36 -5.63 9.30
N SER A 2 20.00 -6.77 9.06
CA SER A 2 20.32 -7.22 7.71
C SER A 2 19.02 -7.71 7.06
N LYS A 3 18.61 -7.07 5.96
CA LYS A 3 17.51 -7.56 5.14
C LYS A 3 18.10 -8.44 4.05
N TYR A 4 17.69 -9.68 3.99
CA TYR A 4 18.07 -10.61 2.95
C TYR A 4 16.94 -10.74 1.93
N TRP A 5 17.30 -10.68 0.65
CA TRP A 5 16.41 -11.12 -0.41
C TRP A 5 16.38 -12.64 -0.39
N LYS A 6 15.20 -13.21 -0.22
CA LYS A 6 15.02 -14.64 -0.30
C LYS A 6 14.57 -14.98 -1.71
N ILE A 7 15.50 -15.40 -2.53
CA ILE A 7 15.17 -16.00 -3.84
C ILE A 7 14.55 -17.36 -3.54
N PRO A 8 13.34 -17.66 -4.06
CA PRO A 8 12.75 -18.99 -3.90
C PRO A 8 13.72 -20.06 -4.41
N PRO A 9 13.88 -21.19 -3.71
CA PRO A 9 14.77 -22.27 -4.15
C PRO A 9 14.43 -22.80 -5.55
N ASP A 10 13.16 -22.71 -5.93
CA ASP A 10 12.62 -23.17 -7.21
C ASP A 10 12.46 -22.03 -8.22
N GLY A 11 13.31 -21.01 -8.18
CA GLY A 11 13.28 -19.87 -9.09
C GLY A 11 13.30 -20.36 -10.55
N CYS A 12 12.14 -20.27 -11.21
CA CYS A 12 12.05 -20.64 -12.64
C CYS A 12 12.41 -19.44 -13.52
N ALA A 13 12.68 -19.71 -14.80
CA ALA A 13 13.01 -18.67 -15.78
C ALA A 13 11.94 -17.56 -15.84
N ALA A 14 10.66 -17.90 -15.69
CA ALA A 14 9.57 -16.93 -15.65
C ALA A 14 9.69 -15.96 -14.46
N PHE A 15 10.11 -16.45 -13.28
CA PHE A 15 10.38 -15.59 -12.14
C PHE A 15 11.51 -14.60 -12.41
N VAL A 16 12.60 -15.07 -13.04
CA VAL A 16 13.74 -14.21 -13.38
C VAL A 16 13.32 -13.10 -14.35
N VAL A 17 12.58 -13.42 -15.39
CA VAL A 17 12.07 -12.44 -16.36
C VAL A 17 11.21 -11.38 -15.67
N CYS A 18 10.23 -11.79 -14.84
CA CYS A 18 9.40 -10.83 -14.11
C CYS A 18 10.21 -9.96 -13.13
N MET A 19 11.24 -10.54 -12.51
CA MET A 19 12.12 -9.79 -11.62
C MET A 19 12.94 -8.75 -12.39
N GLU A 20 13.48 -9.12 -13.56
CA GLU A 20 14.23 -8.21 -14.42
C GLU A 20 13.35 -7.07 -14.92
N ASP A 21 12.11 -7.34 -15.34
CA ASP A 21 11.14 -6.31 -15.74
C ASP A 21 10.90 -5.28 -14.62
N VAL A 22 10.74 -5.75 -13.38
CA VAL A 22 10.57 -4.84 -12.22
C VAL A 22 11.84 -4.03 -11.96
N LEU A 23 13.02 -4.65 -12.02
CA LEU A 23 14.30 -3.97 -11.84
C LEU A 23 14.54 -2.90 -12.92
N ASP A 24 14.21 -3.18 -14.16
CA ASP A 24 14.34 -2.24 -15.28
C ASP A 24 13.44 -1.00 -15.06
N VAL A 25 12.23 -1.21 -14.54
CA VAL A 25 11.34 -0.11 -14.17
C VAL A 25 11.97 0.77 -13.09
N TYR A 26 12.64 0.19 -12.09
CA TYR A 26 13.33 0.95 -11.03
C TYR A 26 14.60 1.65 -11.51
N HIS A 27 15.29 1.13 -12.52
CA HIS A 27 16.49 1.75 -13.12
C HIS A 27 16.16 2.89 -14.09
N ALA A 28 14.91 2.99 -14.56
CA ALA A 28 14.51 4.05 -15.47
C ALA A 28 14.69 5.42 -14.80
N PRO A 29 15.28 6.43 -15.52
CA PRO A 29 15.38 7.77 -15.00
C PRO A 29 14.00 8.38 -14.76
N TYR A 30 13.95 9.37 -13.87
CA TYR A 30 12.70 10.08 -13.61
C TYR A 30 12.20 10.80 -14.87
N ASP A 31 10.93 10.56 -15.19
CA ASP A 31 10.20 11.26 -16.25
C ASP A 31 8.79 11.59 -15.73
N PRO A 32 8.41 12.89 -15.68
CA PRO A 32 7.11 13.30 -15.17
C PRO A 32 5.94 12.86 -16.05
N GLN A 33 6.17 12.50 -17.31
CA GLN A 33 5.16 11.96 -18.20
C GLN A 33 4.96 10.45 -18.01
N PHE A 34 5.94 9.77 -17.40
CA PHE A 34 5.94 8.33 -17.13
C PHE A 34 6.35 8.03 -15.67
N PRO A 35 5.66 8.61 -14.68
CA PRO A 35 6.04 8.42 -13.28
C PRO A 35 5.97 6.95 -12.88
N LEU A 36 6.92 6.55 -12.01
CA LEU A 36 6.92 5.26 -11.33
C LEU A 36 6.27 5.42 -9.98
N VAL A 37 5.21 4.69 -9.73
CA VAL A 37 4.48 4.68 -8.46
C VAL A 37 4.45 3.26 -7.92
N CYS A 38 4.85 3.11 -6.67
CA CYS A 38 4.70 1.86 -5.92
C CYS A 38 3.48 1.96 -5.02
N MET A 39 2.67 0.93 -4.97
CA MET A 39 1.44 0.88 -4.20
C MET A 39 1.39 -0.39 -3.37
N ASP A 40 0.84 -0.29 -2.16
CA ASP A 40 0.60 -1.42 -1.27
C ASP A 40 -0.57 -1.11 -0.33
N GLU A 41 -1.19 -2.16 0.24
CA GLU A 41 -2.23 -2.02 1.25
C GLU A 41 -1.85 -2.69 2.57
N SER A 42 -2.36 -2.13 3.64
CA SER A 42 -2.23 -2.70 4.98
C SER A 42 -3.51 -2.50 5.77
N ASN A 43 -3.98 -3.56 6.43
CA ASN A 43 -5.09 -3.43 7.37
C ASN A 43 -4.58 -3.16 8.79
N LYS A 44 -5.36 -2.39 9.54
CA LYS A 44 -5.13 -2.12 10.96
C LYS A 44 -6.38 -2.39 11.77
N GLN A 45 -6.25 -3.22 12.80
CA GLN A 45 -7.31 -3.38 13.78
C GLN A 45 -7.37 -2.14 14.66
N LEU A 46 -8.54 -1.55 14.75
CA LEU A 46 -8.81 -0.44 15.65
C LEU A 46 -9.11 -1.02 17.03
N VAL A 47 -8.33 -0.60 18.01
CA VAL A 47 -8.48 -1.04 19.39
C VAL A 47 -8.81 0.17 20.27
N GLY A 48 -9.68 -0.03 21.24
CA GLY A 48 -9.96 0.93 22.30
C GLY A 48 -9.56 0.34 23.66
N GLU A 49 -9.38 1.19 24.63
CA GLU A 49 -9.10 0.78 26.00
C GLU A 49 -10.40 0.38 26.70
N VAL A 50 -10.37 -0.67 27.52
CA VAL A 50 -11.49 -1.09 28.36
C VAL A 50 -11.59 -0.19 29.58
N HIS A 51 -10.46 0.16 30.17
CA HIS A 51 -10.35 1.02 31.33
C HIS A 51 -9.53 2.27 31.02
N ALA A 52 -9.88 3.38 31.64
CA ALA A 52 -9.07 4.60 31.52
C ALA A 52 -7.64 4.35 32.04
N PRO A 53 -6.61 4.77 31.27
CA PRO A 53 -5.23 4.64 31.73
C PRO A 53 -5.00 5.31 33.08
N LEU A 54 -4.23 4.67 33.96
CA LEU A 54 -3.84 5.29 35.21
C LEU A 54 -2.78 6.38 34.92
N PRO A 55 -2.91 7.57 35.52
CA PRO A 55 -1.93 8.63 35.33
C PRO A 55 -0.55 8.20 35.85
N LEU A 56 0.49 8.65 35.18
CA LEU A 56 1.88 8.46 35.62
C LEU A 56 2.08 9.16 36.97
N ALA A 57 2.66 8.45 37.93
CA ALA A 57 3.03 9.00 39.25
C ALA A 57 4.56 8.83 39.45
N PRO A 58 5.21 9.78 40.15
CA PRO A 58 6.62 9.67 40.46
C PRO A 58 6.96 8.34 41.18
N GLY A 59 7.91 7.57 40.68
CA GLY A 59 8.34 6.28 41.23
C GLY A 59 7.47 5.08 40.83
N CYS A 60 6.39 5.28 40.08
CA CYS A 60 5.59 4.18 39.52
C CYS A 60 5.84 4.06 38.01
N GLY A 61 6.06 2.85 37.53
CA GLY A 61 6.06 2.56 36.10
C GLY A 61 4.65 2.75 35.51
N GLN A 62 4.59 2.93 34.20
CA GLN A 62 3.31 2.97 33.50
C GLN A 62 2.57 1.64 33.66
N ILE A 63 1.34 1.69 34.13
CA ILE A 63 0.46 0.53 34.22
C ILE A 63 -0.39 0.52 32.94
N ILE A 64 -0.18 -0.51 32.12
CA ILE A 64 -0.90 -0.72 30.87
C ILE A 64 -1.89 -1.86 31.10
N ASP A 65 -3.17 -1.61 30.77
CA ASP A 65 -4.16 -2.67 30.71
C ASP A 65 -3.90 -3.53 29.45
N HIS A 66 -3.99 -4.83 29.59
CA HIS A 66 -3.87 -5.78 28.48
C HIS A 66 -5.21 -6.07 27.83
N GLU A 67 -6.30 -5.64 28.43
CA GLU A 67 -7.63 -5.77 27.86
C GLU A 67 -7.90 -4.63 26.87
N TYR A 68 -8.52 -4.96 25.74
CA TYR A 68 -8.89 -3.99 24.72
C TYR A 68 -10.24 -4.32 24.07
N VAL A 69 -10.93 -3.31 23.65
CA VAL A 69 -12.15 -3.42 22.82
C VAL A 69 -11.77 -3.33 21.35
N ARG A 70 -12.35 -4.18 20.53
CA ARG A 70 -12.18 -4.12 19.07
C ARG A 70 -13.21 -3.16 18.48
N ASN A 71 -12.73 -2.08 17.87
CA ASN A 71 -13.55 -1.02 17.26
C ASN A 71 -13.62 -1.14 15.73
N GLY A 72 -13.34 -2.32 15.19
CA GLY A 72 -13.35 -2.58 13.76
C GLY A 72 -11.96 -2.66 13.15
N VAL A 73 -11.90 -2.53 11.84
CA VAL A 73 -10.68 -2.56 11.02
C VAL A 73 -10.70 -1.35 10.10
N ALA A 74 -9.57 -0.74 9.89
CA ALA A 74 -9.36 0.24 8.84
C ALA A 74 -8.33 -0.32 7.84
N ASP A 75 -8.58 -0.13 6.55
CA ASP A 75 -7.65 -0.48 5.49
C ASP A 75 -6.93 0.78 5.00
N ILE A 76 -5.65 0.67 4.79
CA ILE A 76 -4.75 1.76 4.40
C ILE A 76 -4.21 1.45 3.03
N PHE A 77 -4.51 2.32 2.05
CA PHE A 77 -3.84 2.34 0.76
C PHE A 77 -2.69 3.33 0.82
N LEU A 78 -1.52 2.91 0.38
CA LEU A 78 -0.33 3.73 0.33
C LEU A 78 0.25 3.73 -1.07
N GLU A 79 0.49 4.89 -1.64
CA GLU A 79 1.30 5.05 -2.83
C GLU A 79 2.57 5.85 -2.54
N VAL A 80 3.64 5.49 -3.21
CA VAL A 80 4.95 6.15 -3.11
C VAL A 80 5.50 6.33 -4.51
N GLU A 81 5.95 7.54 -4.83
CA GLU A 81 6.77 7.85 -6.00
C GLU A 81 8.24 7.91 -5.56
N PRO A 82 9.02 6.82 -5.72
CA PRO A 82 10.35 6.70 -5.09
C PRO A 82 11.33 7.76 -5.56
N LEU A 83 11.29 8.10 -6.86
CA LEU A 83 12.23 9.05 -7.48
C LEU A 83 11.97 10.51 -7.07
N ARG A 84 10.79 10.83 -6.53
CA ARG A 84 10.44 12.16 -6.01
C ARG A 84 10.28 12.20 -4.50
N GLY A 85 10.21 11.06 -3.85
CA GLY A 85 9.93 10.97 -2.42
C GLY A 85 8.50 11.41 -2.06
N ARG A 86 7.57 11.46 -3.03
CA ARG A 86 6.15 11.76 -2.77
C ARG A 86 5.45 10.51 -2.27
N ARG A 87 4.49 10.71 -1.39
CA ARG A 87 3.63 9.65 -0.87
C ARG A 87 2.23 10.19 -0.65
N HIS A 88 1.26 9.32 -0.84
CA HIS A 88 -0.14 9.57 -0.51
C HIS A 88 -0.70 8.37 0.25
N VAL A 89 -1.56 8.64 1.20
CA VAL A 89 -2.21 7.62 2.04
C VAL A 89 -3.70 7.90 2.04
N GLU A 90 -4.48 6.86 1.83
CA GLU A 90 -5.93 6.89 1.94
C GLU A 90 -6.38 5.80 2.91
N ILE A 91 -7.38 6.10 3.73
CA ILE A 91 -7.93 5.15 4.70
C ILE A 91 -9.37 4.86 4.28
N THR A 92 -9.67 3.57 4.18
CA THR A 92 -10.98 3.05 3.79
C THR A 92 -11.50 2.07 4.85
N GLU A 93 -12.79 1.82 4.84
CA GLU A 93 -13.39 0.80 5.70
C GLU A 93 -13.15 -0.63 5.18
N GLN A 94 -12.84 -0.76 3.91
CA GLN A 94 -12.65 -2.04 3.22
C GLN A 94 -11.59 -1.88 2.11
N ARG A 95 -11.03 -3.01 1.68
CA ARG A 95 -10.12 -3.10 0.53
C ARG A 95 -10.68 -4.03 -0.55
N THR A 96 -11.85 -3.67 -1.04
CA THR A 96 -12.48 -4.39 -2.15
C THR A 96 -11.85 -4.02 -3.49
N ARG A 97 -12.21 -4.75 -4.54
CA ARG A 97 -11.83 -4.39 -5.92
C ARG A 97 -12.26 -2.97 -6.30
N LYS A 98 -13.43 -2.54 -5.81
CA LYS A 98 -13.94 -1.19 -6.06
C LYS A 98 -13.14 -0.14 -5.32
N ASP A 99 -12.74 -0.38 -4.07
CA ASP A 99 -11.91 0.55 -3.29
C ASP A 99 -10.56 0.74 -3.98
N TRP A 100 -9.92 -0.36 -4.42
CA TRP A 100 -8.71 -0.30 -5.20
C TRP A 100 -8.89 0.49 -6.51
N ALA A 101 -9.96 0.23 -7.26
CA ALA A 101 -10.23 0.93 -8.51
C ALA A 101 -10.46 2.43 -8.31
N MET A 102 -11.16 2.83 -7.23
CA MET A 102 -11.37 4.22 -6.86
C MET A 102 -10.06 4.90 -6.46
N PHE A 103 -9.20 4.21 -5.69
CA PHE A 103 -7.88 4.71 -5.34
C PHE A 103 -7.01 4.95 -6.57
N VAL A 104 -6.97 3.99 -7.51
CA VAL A 104 -6.25 4.13 -8.80
C VAL A 104 -6.82 5.28 -9.62
N LYS A 105 -8.14 5.44 -9.68
CA LYS A 105 -8.77 6.57 -10.37
C LYS A 105 -8.32 7.91 -9.77
N GLY A 106 -8.40 8.08 -8.46
CA GLY A 106 -7.93 9.29 -7.77
C GLY A 106 -6.44 9.55 -8.02
N MET A 107 -5.62 8.49 -8.07
CA MET A 107 -4.21 8.62 -8.45
C MET A 107 -4.07 9.22 -9.86
N LEU A 108 -4.75 8.68 -10.85
CA LEU A 108 -4.63 9.13 -12.24
C LEU A 108 -5.22 10.53 -12.47
N ASP A 109 -6.41 10.79 -11.94
CA ASP A 109 -7.14 12.01 -12.23
C ASP A 109 -6.63 13.23 -11.44
N GLU A 110 -6.22 13.03 -10.20
CA GLU A 110 -5.92 14.12 -9.28
C GLU A 110 -4.40 14.28 -9.03
N ARG A 111 -3.68 13.16 -8.87
CA ARG A 111 -2.27 13.19 -8.47
C ARG A 111 -1.31 13.21 -9.65
N TYR A 112 -1.70 12.57 -10.76
CA TYR A 112 -0.89 12.49 -11.98
C TYR A 112 -1.67 12.89 -13.27
N PRO A 113 -2.44 13.99 -13.28
CA PRO A 113 -3.30 14.37 -14.41
C PRO A 113 -2.52 14.72 -15.69
N GLN A 114 -1.22 14.99 -15.59
CA GLN A 114 -0.37 15.34 -16.72
C GLN A 114 0.47 14.15 -17.22
N ALA A 115 0.38 13.00 -16.57
CA ALA A 115 1.11 11.82 -16.98
C ALA A 115 0.46 11.21 -18.24
N ILE A 116 1.29 10.84 -19.20
CA ILE A 116 0.83 10.07 -20.38
C ILE A 116 0.53 8.64 -19.95
N LYS A 117 1.35 8.09 -19.03
CA LYS A 117 1.22 6.75 -18.51
C LYS A 117 1.87 6.64 -17.13
N VAL A 118 1.15 6.13 -16.15
CA VAL A 118 1.71 5.79 -14.85
C VAL A 118 2.19 4.33 -14.87
N ARG A 119 3.44 4.10 -14.44
CA ARG A 119 3.97 2.76 -14.19
C ARG A 119 3.68 2.40 -12.75
N LEU A 120 2.73 1.49 -12.55
CA LEU A 120 2.30 1.07 -11.22
C LEU A 120 2.97 -0.26 -10.84
N VAL A 121 3.75 -0.25 -9.77
CA VAL A 121 4.33 -1.46 -9.17
C VAL A 121 3.56 -1.78 -7.91
N MET A 122 3.01 -2.98 -7.84
CA MET A 122 2.19 -3.47 -6.74
C MET A 122 2.36 -4.99 -6.63
N ASP A 123 1.87 -5.58 -5.54
CA ASP A 123 1.81 -7.02 -5.41
C ASP A 123 0.74 -7.62 -6.35
N ASN A 124 0.75 -8.94 -6.47
CA ASN A 124 -0.19 -9.67 -7.34
C ASN A 124 -1.45 -10.11 -6.58
N LEU A 125 -2.03 -9.21 -5.77
CA LEU A 125 -3.29 -9.49 -5.09
C LEU A 125 -4.43 -9.63 -6.13
N ASN A 126 -5.38 -10.48 -5.85
CA ASN A 126 -6.50 -10.74 -6.78
C ASN A 126 -7.42 -9.54 -7.03
N THR A 127 -7.35 -8.52 -6.19
CA THR A 127 -8.02 -7.23 -6.36
C THR A 127 -7.31 -6.33 -7.40
N HIS A 128 -6.02 -6.56 -7.65
CA HIS A 128 -5.16 -5.75 -8.53
C HIS A 128 -5.23 -6.24 -9.98
N SER A 129 -6.35 -6.04 -10.61
CA SER A 129 -6.53 -6.48 -12.00
C SER A 129 -7.35 -5.48 -12.80
N ALA A 130 -7.17 -5.50 -14.12
CA ALA A 130 -7.99 -4.70 -15.02
C ALA A 130 -9.49 -5.00 -14.86
N ALA A 131 -9.87 -6.23 -14.51
CA ALA A 131 -11.25 -6.60 -14.24
C ALA A 131 -11.88 -5.79 -13.11
N SER A 132 -11.08 -5.41 -12.10
CA SER A 132 -11.56 -4.58 -10.99
C SER A 132 -12.00 -3.18 -11.42
N LEU A 133 -11.38 -2.64 -12.47
CA LEU A 133 -11.79 -1.35 -13.05
C LEU A 133 -13.16 -1.46 -13.70
N TYR A 134 -13.45 -2.56 -14.39
CA TYR A 134 -14.77 -2.79 -15.01
C TYR A 134 -15.87 -3.10 -13.97
N GLU A 135 -15.52 -3.53 -12.76
CA GLU A 135 -16.49 -3.66 -11.68
C GLU A 135 -16.86 -2.30 -11.03
N ALA A 136 -15.99 -1.31 -11.16
CA ALA A 136 -16.17 0.01 -10.57
C ALA A 136 -16.66 1.07 -11.55
N PHE A 137 -16.32 0.94 -12.83
CA PHE A 137 -16.61 1.93 -13.87
C PHE A 137 -17.27 1.28 -15.07
N GLU A 138 -18.15 2.02 -15.72
CA GLU A 138 -18.70 1.61 -17.01
C GLU A 138 -17.61 1.64 -18.10
N PRO A 139 -17.63 0.69 -19.03
CA PRO A 139 -16.65 0.63 -20.12
C PRO A 139 -16.74 1.80 -21.10
#